data_74fd395a7d905e9a2abc349001360d0f
#
_entry.id   74fd395a7d905e9a2abc349001360d0f
#
_cell.length_a   1.000
_cell.length_b   1.000
_cell.length_c   1.000
_cell.angle_alpha   90.00
_cell.angle_beta   90.00
_cell.angle_gamma   90.00
#
_symmetry.space_group_name_H-M   'P 1'
#
loop_
_entity.id
_entity.type
_entity.pdbx_description
1 polymer ?
#
loop_
_entity_poly.entity_id
_entity_poly.type
_entity_poly.pdbx_seq_one_letter_code
_entity_poly.pdbx_strand_id
1 'polypeptide(L)'
;KLKADCPNIKTTNDNIDAAANADIVIVAVKPWLIEEILNPLRLKRTQILVSLAAGICFDDLAHFCGEPEMPIFRVIPNTAIAERASMTLISARNASDKQKKLLTDIFNEMGLTMIIPESKIAAATALTSCGIAYVLKYVQAAMQAGIEMGIAPKDAMKMVAQSLEGAAELLLNKETHPSVEID
;
A
#
# COMPACT_ATOMS: atom_id res chain seq x y z
N LYS A 1 -4.70 -13.30 19.29
CA LYS A 1 -4.39 -11.87 19.32
C LYS A 1 -5.37 -11.09 18.43
N LEU A 2 -5.44 -11.32 17.11
CA LEU A 2 -6.31 -10.58 16.18
C LEU A 2 -7.79 -10.55 16.62
N LYS A 3 -8.34 -11.70 17.05
CA LYS A 3 -9.73 -11.81 17.53
C LYS A 3 -9.99 -11.08 18.86
N ALA A 4 -8.95 -10.89 19.67
CA ALA A 4 -9.04 -10.11 20.90
C ALA A 4 -9.07 -8.61 20.62
N ASP A 5 -8.28 -8.17 19.63
CA ASP A 5 -8.18 -6.76 19.23
C ASP A 5 -9.40 -6.32 18.39
N CYS A 6 -10.01 -7.27 17.62
CA CYS A 6 -11.14 -7.04 16.73
C CYS A 6 -12.21 -8.13 16.92
N PRO A 7 -13.11 -8.03 17.89
CA PRO A 7 -14.05 -9.11 18.27
C PRO A 7 -15.07 -9.46 17.19
N ASN A 8 -15.33 -8.58 16.25
CA ASN A 8 -16.27 -8.79 15.13
C ASN A 8 -15.67 -9.55 13.94
N ILE A 9 -14.38 -9.87 13.98
CA ILE A 9 -13.71 -10.63 12.92
C ILE A 9 -13.90 -12.13 13.14
N LYS A 10 -14.34 -12.84 12.10
CA LYS A 10 -14.28 -14.30 12.04
C LYS A 10 -12.89 -14.72 11.60
N THR A 11 -12.24 -15.59 12.35
CA THR A 11 -10.91 -16.13 12.04
C THR A 11 -10.97 -17.62 11.75
N THR A 12 -10.21 -18.08 10.76
CA THR A 12 -10.02 -19.48 10.40
C THR A 12 -8.56 -19.74 10.05
N ASN A 13 -8.11 -20.98 10.13
CA ASN A 13 -6.82 -21.44 9.65
C ASN A 13 -6.90 -22.05 8.24
N ASP A 14 -8.09 -22.05 7.64
CA ASP A 14 -8.34 -22.56 6.30
C ASP A 14 -8.63 -21.39 5.34
N ASN A 15 -7.74 -21.17 4.36
CA ASN A 15 -7.89 -20.13 3.36
C ASN A 15 -9.09 -20.35 2.44
N ILE A 16 -9.48 -21.61 2.19
CA ILE A 16 -10.66 -21.95 1.38
C ILE A 16 -11.92 -21.50 2.11
N ASP A 17 -12.04 -21.82 3.39
CA ASP A 17 -13.17 -21.37 4.23
C ASP A 17 -13.22 -19.83 4.32
N ALA A 18 -12.08 -19.18 4.46
CA ALA A 18 -12.00 -17.72 4.51
C ALA A 18 -12.48 -17.06 3.20
N ALA A 19 -12.14 -17.63 2.05
CA ALA A 19 -12.43 -17.05 0.72
C ALA A 19 -13.82 -17.43 0.18
N ALA A 20 -14.44 -18.53 0.64
CA ALA A 20 -15.60 -19.16 0.01
C ALA A 20 -16.82 -18.23 -0.20
N ASN A 21 -17.08 -17.32 0.75
CA ASN A 21 -18.23 -16.41 0.73
C ASN A 21 -17.82 -14.93 0.77
N ALA A 22 -16.56 -14.62 0.47
CA ALA A 22 -16.07 -13.25 0.42
C ALA A 22 -16.41 -12.60 -0.92
N ASP A 23 -16.82 -11.34 -0.92
CA ASP A 23 -16.95 -10.54 -2.14
C ASP A 23 -15.57 -10.04 -2.61
N ILE A 24 -14.68 -9.79 -1.66
CA ILE A 24 -13.30 -9.33 -1.90
C ILE A 24 -12.35 -10.26 -1.16
N VAL A 25 -11.41 -10.84 -1.88
CA VAL A 25 -10.34 -11.67 -1.32
C VAL A 25 -9.03 -10.90 -1.40
N ILE A 26 -8.48 -10.55 -0.24
CA ILE A 26 -7.20 -9.83 -0.13
C ILE A 26 -6.10 -10.83 0.23
N VAL A 27 -5.11 -10.96 -0.65
CA VAL A 27 -3.95 -11.84 -0.44
C VAL A 27 -2.76 -10.99 0.00
N ALA A 28 -2.46 -11.08 1.30
CA ALA A 28 -1.42 -10.31 1.98
C ALA A 28 -0.29 -11.21 2.50
N VAL A 29 0.29 -12.00 1.59
CA VAL A 29 1.38 -12.93 1.88
C VAL A 29 2.64 -12.54 1.10
N LYS A 30 3.76 -13.21 1.41
CA LYS A 30 5.00 -13.00 0.66
C LYS A 30 4.86 -13.47 -0.79
N PRO A 31 5.51 -12.80 -1.77
CA PRO A 31 5.34 -13.11 -3.19
C PRO A 31 5.50 -14.57 -3.57
N TRP A 32 6.46 -15.27 -2.97
CA TRP A 32 6.73 -16.68 -3.25
C TRP A 32 5.68 -17.67 -2.72
N LEU A 33 4.72 -17.21 -1.91
CA LEU A 33 3.59 -18.01 -1.40
C LEU A 33 2.30 -17.81 -2.20
N ILE A 34 2.27 -16.85 -3.12
CA ILE A 34 1.03 -16.45 -3.83
C ILE A 34 0.45 -17.63 -4.62
N GLU A 35 1.25 -18.33 -5.38
CA GLU A 35 0.81 -19.49 -6.19
C GLU A 35 0.24 -20.59 -5.31
N GLU A 36 0.95 -20.99 -4.26
CA GLU A 36 0.54 -22.03 -3.31
C GLU A 36 -0.80 -21.67 -2.64
N ILE A 37 -1.00 -20.40 -2.31
CA ILE A 37 -2.22 -19.92 -1.65
C ILE A 37 -3.39 -19.80 -2.63
N LEU A 38 -3.18 -19.29 -3.85
CA LEU A 38 -4.27 -19.02 -4.80
C LEU A 38 -4.79 -20.26 -5.49
N ASN A 39 -3.92 -21.20 -5.89
CA ASN A 39 -4.31 -22.41 -6.63
C ASN A 39 -5.44 -23.22 -5.99
N PRO A 40 -5.48 -23.46 -4.68
CA PRO A 40 -6.55 -24.25 -4.06
C PRO A 40 -7.85 -23.47 -3.83
N LEU A 41 -7.85 -22.12 -3.89
CA LEU A 41 -9.01 -21.32 -3.47
C LEU A 41 -10.22 -21.44 -4.38
N ARG A 42 -10.04 -21.77 -5.67
CA ARG A 42 -11.11 -21.86 -6.67
C ARG A 42 -12.05 -20.66 -6.62
N LEU A 43 -11.47 -19.47 -6.76
CA LEU A 43 -12.19 -18.21 -6.71
C LEU A 43 -13.22 -18.14 -7.84
N LYS A 44 -14.33 -17.44 -7.58
CA LYS A 44 -15.40 -17.23 -8.55
C LYS A 44 -15.18 -15.94 -9.33
N ARG A 45 -15.58 -15.89 -10.59
CA ARG A 45 -15.54 -14.70 -11.43
C ARG A 45 -16.25 -13.47 -10.83
N THR A 46 -17.21 -13.70 -9.92
CA THR A 46 -17.95 -12.64 -9.23
C THR A 46 -17.20 -12.02 -8.06
N GLN A 47 -16.12 -12.66 -7.59
CA GLN A 47 -15.28 -12.14 -6.51
C GLN A 47 -14.23 -11.19 -7.05
N ILE A 48 -13.74 -10.31 -6.20
CA ILE A 48 -12.63 -9.40 -6.50
C ILE A 48 -11.38 -9.95 -5.83
N LEU A 49 -10.32 -10.20 -6.61
CA LEU A 49 -9.02 -10.52 -6.06
C LEU A 49 -8.19 -9.26 -5.87
N VAL A 50 -7.64 -9.07 -4.68
CA VAL A 50 -6.70 -8.00 -4.34
C VAL A 50 -5.38 -8.61 -3.88
N SER A 51 -4.31 -8.38 -4.61
CA SER A 51 -2.96 -8.81 -4.23
C SER A 51 -2.13 -7.65 -3.70
N LEU A 52 -1.56 -7.80 -2.50
CA LEU A 52 -0.61 -6.87 -1.90
C LEU A 52 0.84 -7.28 -2.18
N ALA A 53 1.07 -8.35 -2.94
CA ALA A 53 2.40 -8.86 -3.23
C ALA A 53 3.12 -8.02 -4.29
N ALA A 54 4.30 -7.53 -3.96
CA ALA A 54 5.17 -6.88 -4.92
C ALA A 54 5.76 -7.92 -5.90
N GLY A 55 5.96 -7.52 -7.17
CA GLY A 55 6.64 -8.35 -8.16
C GLY A 55 5.79 -9.40 -8.86
N ILE A 56 4.55 -9.64 -8.46
CA ILE A 56 3.63 -10.58 -9.13
C ILE A 56 2.73 -9.79 -10.09
N CYS A 57 2.73 -10.13 -11.37
CA CYS A 57 1.95 -9.43 -12.39
C CYS A 57 0.50 -9.96 -12.53
N PHE A 58 -0.33 -9.27 -13.31
CA PHE A 58 -1.71 -9.71 -13.53
C PHE A 58 -1.79 -11.07 -14.23
N ASP A 59 -0.86 -11.37 -15.14
CA ASP A 59 -0.88 -12.65 -15.85
C ASP A 59 -0.58 -13.81 -14.89
N ASP A 60 0.37 -13.63 -13.98
CA ASP A 60 0.66 -14.60 -12.92
C ASP A 60 -0.56 -14.83 -12.03
N LEU A 61 -1.17 -13.74 -11.53
CA LEU A 61 -2.34 -13.81 -10.65
C LEU A 61 -3.53 -14.50 -11.35
N ALA A 62 -3.81 -14.17 -12.61
CA ALA A 62 -4.87 -14.81 -13.39
C ALA A 62 -4.59 -16.29 -13.63
N HIS A 63 -3.33 -16.65 -13.89
CA HIS A 63 -2.89 -18.03 -14.03
C HIS A 63 -3.10 -18.84 -12.76
N PHE A 64 -2.65 -18.31 -11.62
CA PHE A 64 -2.76 -18.98 -10.32
C PHE A 64 -4.21 -19.13 -9.84
N CYS A 65 -5.10 -18.20 -10.19
CA CYS A 65 -6.53 -18.31 -9.86
C CYS A 65 -7.30 -19.27 -10.78
N GLY A 66 -6.80 -19.52 -11.99
CA GLY A 66 -7.53 -20.27 -13.02
C GLY A 66 -8.76 -19.55 -13.60
N GLU A 67 -8.95 -18.27 -13.32
CA GLU A 67 -10.09 -17.44 -13.74
C GLU A 67 -9.62 -16.15 -14.42
N PRO A 68 -9.25 -16.21 -15.72
CA PRO A 68 -8.62 -15.08 -16.42
C PRO A 68 -9.47 -13.82 -16.53
N GLU A 69 -10.79 -13.95 -16.41
CA GLU A 69 -11.77 -12.86 -16.56
C GLU A 69 -12.21 -12.23 -15.22
N MET A 70 -11.71 -12.74 -14.09
CA MET A 70 -12.08 -12.16 -12.81
C MET A 70 -11.48 -10.77 -12.61
N PRO A 71 -12.13 -9.90 -11.82
CA PRO A 71 -11.56 -8.62 -11.43
C PRO A 71 -10.34 -8.81 -10.53
N ILE A 72 -9.17 -8.34 -10.96
CA ILE A 72 -7.91 -8.42 -10.21
C ILE A 72 -7.38 -7.02 -9.96
N PHE A 73 -6.99 -6.77 -8.70
CA PHE A 73 -6.32 -5.56 -8.27
C PHE A 73 -4.95 -5.88 -7.71
N ARG A 74 -3.96 -5.12 -8.15
CA ARG A 74 -2.65 -5.07 -7.51
C ARG A 74 -2.60 -3.80 -6.68
N VAL A 75 -2.38 -3.95 -5.39
CA VAL A 75 -2.41 -2.84 -4.43
C VAL A 75 -1.10 -2.81 -3.67
N ILE A 76 -0.37 -1.72 -3.79
CA ILE A 76 0.94 -1.56 -3.17
C ILE A 76 0.89 -0.37 -2.21
N PRO A 77 0.57 -0.59 -0.93
CA PRO A 77 0.71 0.42 0.11
C PRO A 77 2.17 0.56 0.54
N ASN A 78 2.44 1.57 1.35
CA ASN A 78 3.70 1.67 2.08
C ASN A 78 3.49 1.48 3.60
N THR A 79 4.56 1.48 4.37
CA THR A 79 4.52 1.21 5.81
C THR A 79 3.75 2.25 6.63
N ALA A 80 3.53 3.47 6.09
CA ALA A 80 2.74 4.50 6.75
C ALA A 80 1.23 4.21 6.75
N ILE A 81 0.80 3.08 6.19
CA ILE A 81 -0.61 2.64 6.24
C ILE A 81 -1.11 2.47 7.68
N ALA A 82 -0.24 2.08 8.61
CA ALA A 82 -0.56 1.95 10.02
C ALA A 82 -0.95 3.29 10.67
N GLU A 83 -0.40 4.39 10.13
CA GLU A 83 -0.64 5.76 10.59
C GLU A 83 -1.69 6.49 9.72
N ARG A 84 -2.38 5.77 8.82
CA ARG A 84 -3.33 6.33 7.84
C ARG A 84 -2.73 7.42 6.93
N ALA A 85 -1.47 7.29 6.62
CA ALA A 85 -0.69 8.22 5.81
C ALA A 85 0.03 7.50 4.64
N SER A 86 -0.52 6.37 4.18
CA SER A 86 0.06 5.63 3.06
C SER A 86 -0.14 6.36 1.75
N MET A 87 0.87 6.34 0.88
CA MET A 87 0.66 6.45 -0.55
C MET A 87 0.41 5.05 -1.09
N THR A 88 -0.84 4.74 -1.47
CA THR A 88 -1.25 3.43 -1.96
C THR A 88 -1.44 3.45 -3.47
N LEU A 89 -0.71 2.60 -4.17
CA LEU A 89 -0.83 2.44 -5.62
C LEU A 89 -1.80 1.31 -5.93
N ILE A 90 -2.74 1.55 -6.84
CA ILE A 90 -3.67 0.53 -7.34
C ILE A 90 -3.51 0.40 -8.85
N SER A 91 -3.42 -0.84 -9.30
CA SER A 91 -3.63 -1.19 -10.70
C SER A 91 -4.76 -2.20 -10.81
N ALA A 92 -5.58 -2.13 -11.86
CA ALA A 92 -6.77 -2.96 -11.99
C ALA A 92 -6.85 -3.61 -13.36
N ARG A 93 -7.26 -4.89 -13.40
CA ARG A 93 -7.56 -5.67 -14.61
C ARG A 93 -8.97 -6.24 -14.51
N ASN A 94 -9.74 -6.21 -15.60
CA ASN A 94 -11.13 -6.72 -15.69
C ASN A 94 -12.09 -6.09 -14.66
N ALA A 95 -11.76 -4.93 -14.14
CA ALA A 95 -12.53 -4.27 -13.09
C ALA A 95 -13.41 -3.15 -13.65
N SER A 96 -14.67 -3.12 -13.21
CA SER A 96 -15.58 -2.02 -13.47
C SER A 96 -15.17 -0.76 -12.71
N ASP A 97 -15.66 0.40 -13.15
CA ASP A 97 -15.40 1.67 -12.46
C ASP A 97 -15.98 1.70 -11.04
N LYS A 98 -17.11 0.99 -10.82
CA LYS A 98 -17.68 0.81 -9.48
C LYS A 98 -16.72 0.04 -8.55
N GLN A 99 -16.09 -1.01 -9.04
CA GLN A 99 -15.11 -1.79 -8.27
C GLN A 99 -13.82 -0.99 -8.01
N LYS A 100 -13.34 -0.24 -9.02
CA LYS A 100 -12.20 0.67 -8.86
C LYS A 100 -12.48 1.71 -7.78
N LYS A 101 -13.66 2.37 -7.87
CA LYS A 101 -14.08 3.33 -6.84
C LYS A 101 -14.16 2.71 -5.45
N LEU A 102 -14.77 1.53 -5.32
CA LEU A 102 -14.88 0.81 -4.05
C LEU A 102 -13.50 0.58 -3.41
N LEU A 103 -12.55 0.06 -4.18
CA LEU A 103 -11.20 -0.20 -3.65
C LEU A 103 -10.47 1.11 -3.33
N THR A 104 -10.62 2.13 -4.16
CA THR A 104 -10.05 3.47 -3.88
C THR A 104 -10.61 4.05 -2.59
N ASP A 105 -11.92 3.99 -2.39
CA ASP A 105 -12.57 4.52 -1.17
C ASP A 105 -12.07 3.77 0.08
N ILE A 106 -11.95 2.43 0.01
CA ILE A 106 -11.43 1.63 1.13
C ILE A 106 -9.98 2.03 1.49
N PHE A 107 -9.11 2.17 0.50
CA PHE A 107 -7.70 2.48 0.76
C PHE A 107 -7.45 3.97 1.07
N ASN A 108 -8.34 4.87 0.66
CA ASN A 108 -8.30 6.29 1.04
C ASN A 108 -8.54 6.51 2.54
N GLU A 109 -9.21 5.58 3.23
CA GLU A 109 -9.30 5.61 4.70
C GLU A 109 -7.94 5.43 5.40
N MET A 110 -6.92 4.99 4.64
CA MET A 110 -5.58 4.70 5.16
C MET A 110 -4.49 5.57 4.51
N GLY A 111 -4.87 6.66 3.87
CA GLY A 111 -3.98 7.62 3.22
C GLY A 111 -4.46 8.03 1.84
N LEU A 112 -3.55 8.39 0.95
CA LEU A 112 -3.83 8.77 -0.43
C LEU A 112 -3.70 7.57 -1.36
N THR A 113 -4.70 7.36 -2.24
CA THR A 113 -4.70 6.26 -3.21
C THR A 113 -4.61 6.79 -4.64
N MET A 114 -3.80 6.17 -5.47
CA MET A 114 -3.67 6.51 -6.89
C MET A 114 -3.82 5.27 -7.77
N ILE A 115 -4.73 5.34 -8.75
CA ILE A 115 -4.85 4.31 -9.79
C ILE A 115 -3.85 4.60 -10.91
N ILE A 116 -3.01 3.61 -11.23
CA ILE A 116 -1.98 3.71 -12.25
C ILE A 116 -1.98 2.47 -13.17
N PRO A 117 -1.49 2.57 -14.40
CA PRO A 117 -1.27 1.39 -15.25
C PRO A 117 -0.27 0.41 -14.61
N GLU A 118 -0.48 -0.89 -14.83
CA GLU A 118 0.43 -1.93 -14.33
C GLU A 118 1.89 -1.69 -14.72
N SER A 119 2.14 -1.23 -15.93
CA SER A 119 3.48 -0.92 -16.44
C SER A 119 4.23 0.15 -15.62
N LYS A 120 3.52 0.94 -14.81
CA LYS A 120 4.10 1.98 -13.95
C LYS A 120 4.28 1.53 -12.49
N ILE A 121 3.74 0.39 -12.10
CA ILE A 121 3.78 -0.09 -10.70
C ILE A 121 5.22 -0.16 -10.17
N ALA A 122 6.16 -0.73 -10.92
CA ALA A 122 7.55 -0.87 -10.46
C ALA A 122 8.21 0.48 -10.19
N ALA A 123 8.10 1.42 -11.14
CA ALA A 123 8.68 2.77 -10.99
C ALA A 123 8.00 3.56 -9.85
N ALA A 124 6.67 3.49 -9.77
CA ALA A 124 5.93 4.17 -8.72
C ALA A 124 6.21 3.56 -7.33
N THR A 125 6.38 2.23 -7.23
CA THR A 125 6.78 1.56 -5.98
C THR A 125 8.14 2.05 -5.48
N ALA A 126 9.09 2.30 -6.38
CA ALA A 126 10.40 2.88 -6.01
C ALA A 126 10.25 4.28 -5.39
N LEU A 127 9.30 5.09 -5.89
CA LEU A 127 9.03 6.43 -5.36
C LEU A 127 8.28 6.39 -4.03
N THR A 128 7.29 5.52 -3.87
CA THR A 128 6.34 5.55 -2.76
C THR A 128 6.71 4.60 -1.63
N SER A 129 6.90 3.32 -1.92
CA SER A 129 7.19 2.31 -0.90
C SER A 129 8.67 2.27 -0.52
N CYS A 130 9.59 2.33 -1.50
CA CYS A 130 11.02 2.46 -1.21
C CYS A 130 11.38 3.88 -0.79
N GLY A 131 10.70 4.89 -1.35
CA GLY A 131 10.91 6.31 -1.06
C GLY A 131 10.84 6.66 0.42
N ILE A 132 9.95 6.02 1.16
CA ILE A 132 9.82 6.22 2.62
C ILE A 132 11.14 5.90 3.36
N ALA A 133 11.89 4.90 2.91
CA ALA A 133 13.17 4.55 3.51
C ALA A 133 14.23 5.65 3.27
N TYR A 134 14.21 6.29 2.10
CA TYR A 134 15.11 7.41 1.78
C TYR A 134 14.80 8.63 2.63
N VAL A 135 13.50 8.95 2.82
CA VAL A 135 13.06 10.03 3.72
C VAL A 135 13.50 9.75 5.16
N LEU A 136 13.30 8.54 5.66
CA LEU A 136 13.75 8.17 7.01
C LEU A 136 15.26 8.22 7.15
N LYS A 137 16.02 7.91 6.09
CA LYS A 137 17.49 8.06 6.09
C LYS A 137 17.91 9.52 6.15
N TYR A 138 17.22 10.43 5.44
CA TYR A 138 17.40 11.87 5.58
C TYR A 138 17.11 12.33 7.01
N VAL A 139 15.98 11.91 7.60
CA VAL A 139 15.62 12.22 9.00
C VAL A 139 16.74 11.80 9.95
N GLN A 140 17.25 10.60 9.80
CA GLN A 140 18.36 10.08 10.63
C GLN A 140 19.60 10.98 10.55
N ALA A 141 20.00 11.38 9.34
CA ALA A 141 21.17 12.24 9.14
C ALA A 141 20.97 13.67 9.70
N ALA A 142 19.79 14.26 9.46
CA ALA A 142 19.45 15.58 9.98
C ALA A 142 19.39 15.61 11.52
N MET A 143 18.81 14.57 12.12
CA MET A 143 18.81 14.41 13.59
C MET A 143 20.22 14.31 14.14
N GLN A 144 21.09 13.51 13.52
CA GLN A 144 22.48 13.36 13.95
C GLN A 144 23.21 14.69 13.97
N ALA A 145 23.05 15.49 12.90
CA ALA A 145 23.63 16.84 12.83
C ALA A 145 23.11 17.74 13.96
N GLY A 146 21.80 17.71 14.24
CA GLY A 146 21.22 18.47 15.36
C GLY A 146 21.79 18.06 16.71
N ILE A 147 21.98 16.76 16.94
CA ILE A 147 22.58 16.24 18.17
C ILE A 147 24.04 16.71 18.32
N GLU A 148 24.83 16.68 17.26
CA GLU A 148 26.21 17.18 17.26
C GLU A 148 26.29 18.68 17.56
N MET A 149 25.25 19.43 17.20
CA MET A 149 25.09 20.86 17.55
C MET A 149 24.51 21.10 18.97
N GLY A 150 24.30 20.06 19.76
CA GLY A 150 23.85 20.16 21.15
C GLY A 150 22.33 20.08 21.38
N ILE A 151 21.55 19.76 20.34
CA ILE A 151 20.09 19.58 20.47
C ILE A 151 19.81 18.19 21.07
N ALA A 152 18.87 18.12 22.02
CA ALA A 152 18.49 16.84 22.60
C ALA A 152 17.87 15.89 21.53
N PRO A 153 18.16 14.58 21.54
CA PRO A 153 17.73 13.64 20.48
C PRO A 153 16.21 13.65 20.21
N LYS A 154 15.39 13.73 21.25
CA LYS A 154 13.93 13.81 21.10
C LYS A 154 13.46 15.08 20.42
N ASP A 155 14.12 16.20 20.70
CA ASP A 155 13.76 17.50 20.11
C ASP A 155 14.24 17.58 18.68
N ALA A 156 15.46 17.10 18.37
CA ALA A 156 15.96 16.98 17.01
C ALA A 156 15.01 16.16 16.12
N MET A 157 14.54 15.01 16.62
CA MET A 157 13.56 14.19 15.90
C MET A 157 12.27 14.95 15.60
N LYS A 158 11.68 15.63 16.61
CA LYS A 158 10.45 16.40 16.42
C LYS A 158 10.62 17.55 15.42
N MET A 159 11.73 18.29 15.53
CA MET A 159 12.02 19.40 14.63
C MET A 159 12.13 18.95 13.18
N VAL A 160 12.87 17.87 12.92
CA VAL A 160 13.04 17.33 11.55
C VAL A 160 11.72 16.76 11.03
N ALA A 161 11.00 15.98 11.84
CA ALA A 161 9.71 15.39 11.43
C ALA A 161 8.69 16.47 11.07
N GLN A 162 8.56 17.53 11.91
CA GLN A 162 7.63 18.62 11.65
C GLN A 162 8.02 19.45 10.42
N SER A 163 9.32 19.63 10.16
CA SER A 163 9.79 20.30 8.95
C SER A 163 9.46 19.53 7.67
N LEU A 164 9.55 18.20 7.72
CA LEU A 164 9.15 17.34 6.59
C LEU A 164 7.65 17.36 6.35
N GLU A 165 6.85 17.30 7.42
CA GLU A 165 5.39 17.43 7.32
C GLU A 165 5.03 18.77 6.66
N GLY A 166 5.62 19.87 7.12
CA GLY A 166 5.41 21.18 6.52
C GLY A 166 5.81 21.25 5.04
N ALA A 167 6.95 20.66 4.66
CA ALA A 167 7.36 20.58 3.26
C ALA A 167 6.38 19.74 2.40
N ALA A 168 5.90 18.63 2.92
CA ALA A 168 4.89 17.82 2.24
C ALA A 168 3.58 18.58 2.03
N GLU A 169 3.09 19.27 3.07
CA GLU A 169 1.88 20.10 3.02
C GLU A 169 2.02 21.25 2.00
N LEU A 170 3.17 21.91 1.95
CA LEU A 170 3.43 22.96 0.95
C LEU A 170 3.26 22.42 -0.48
N LEU A 171 3.85 21.25 -0.77
CA LEU A 171 3.78 20.63 -2.10
C LEU A 171 2.38 20.13 -2.45
N LEU A 172 1.68 19.50 -1.50
CA LEU A 172 0.35 18.92 -1.72
C LEU A 172 -0.73 20.01 -1.84
N ASN A 173 -0.64 21.09 -1.07
CA ASN A 173 -1.67 22.14 -1.05
C ASN A 173 -1.48 23.20 -2.15
N LYS A 174 -0.23 23.51 -2.50
CA LYS A 174 0.06 24.53 -3.52
C LYS A 174 0.24 23.94 -4.92
N GLU A 175 0.49 22.63 -5.01
CA GLU A 175 0.82 21.92 -6.26
C GLU A 175 2.00 22.58 -7.03
N THR A 176 2.92 23.21 -6.28
CA THR A 176 4.08 23.89 -6.84
C THR A 176 5.25 22.93 -7.03
N HIS A 177 6.14 23.24 -7.97
CA HIS A 177 7.37 22.47 -8.12
C HIS A 177 8.30 22.72 -6.93
N PRO A 178 8.98 21.67 -6.38
CA PRO A 178 9.87 21.84 -5.21
C PRO A 178 10.90 22.98 -5.33
N SER A 179 11.41 23.23 -6.53
CA SER A 179 12.37 24.34 -6.76
C SER A 179 11.78 25.72 -6.46
N VAL A 180 10.46 25.88 -6.54
CA VAL A 180 9.77 27.15 -6.23
C VAL A 180 9.70 27.39 -4.72
N GLU A 181 9.64 26.31 -3.94
CA GLU A 181 9.56 26.39 -2.47
C GLU A 181 10.97 26.40 -1.81
N ILE A 182 12.04 26.15 -2.58
CA ILE A 182 13.43 26.18 -2.10
C ILE A 182 14.02 27.59 -2.17
N ASP A 183 13.63 28.43 -3.15
CA ASP A 183 14.08 29.80 -3.36
C ASP A 183 13.36 30.78 -2.40
#